data_8d8d5958b9b49855f01c0090117dc0bb
#
_entry.id   8d8d5958b9b49855f01c0090117dc0bb
#
_cell.length_a   1.000
_cell.length_b   1.000
_cell.length_c   1.000
_cell.angle_alpha   90.00
_cell.angle_beta   90.00
_cell.angle_gamma   90.00
#
_symmetry.space_group_name_H-M   'P 1'
#
loop_
_entity.id
_entity.type
_entity.pdbx_description
1 polymer ?
#
loop_
_entity_poly.entity_id
_entity_poly.type
_entity_poly.pdbx_seq_one_letter_code
_entity_poly.pdbx_strand_id
1 'polypeptide(L)'
;MSRRSLVALALVLLVVVLGAAAWVIAARRAPGRPLVEALRSAPVRRIPVGTRVKVQVLNTTRLRGRARRAAHLLRDQGFDVVEMGTTGPLRDTTLVIDRSGHPGWAAAVAAALAPARVEARADSSRYLDISVLLGARWHPPALPLDP
;
A
#
# COMPACT_ATOMS: atom_id res chain seq x y z
N MET A 1 21.96 27.21 -48.71
CA MET A 1 21.22 27.55 -47.46
C MET A 1 21.86 28.78 -46.87
N SER A 2 21.09 29.85 -46.63
CA SER A 2 21.65 31.09 -46.11
C SER A 2 21.96 30.92 -44.59
N ARG A 3 22.97 31.63 -44.07
CA ARG A 3 23.31 31.64 -42.63
C ARG A 3 22.07 31.96 -41.76
N ARG A 4 21.14 32.74 -42.25
CA ARG A 4 19.89 33.11 -41.58
C ARG A 4 18.96 31.89 -41.42
N SER A 5 18.89 31.00 -42.40
CA SER A 5 18.07 29.78 -42.33
C SER A 5 18.63 28.76 -41.34
N LEU A 6 19.96 28.65 -41.21
CA LEU A 6 20.61 27.77 -40.23
C LEU A 6 20.38 28.25 -38.79
N VAL A 7 20.44 29.57 -38.56
CA VAL A 7 20.20 30.15 -37.24
C VAL A 7 18.73 29.98 -36.84
N ALA A 8 17.78 30.17 -37.77
CA ALA A 8 16.36 29.95 -37.49
C ALA A 8 16.07 28.49 -37.14
N LEU A 9 16.69 27.53 -37.87
CA LEU A 9 16.51 26.12 -37.62
C LEU A 9 17.09 25.71 -36.23
N ALA A 10 18.26 26.25 -35.85
CA ALA A 10 18.88 26.00 -34.56
C ALA A 10 18.06 26.55 -33.41
N LEU A 11 17.44 27.73 -33.57
CA LEU A 11 16.54 28.30 -32.55
C LEU A 11 15.29 27.47 -32.35
N VAL A 12 14.68 26.98 -33.41
CA VAL A 12 13.49 26.12 -33.32
C VAL A 12 13.84 24.80 -32.64
N LEU A 13 14.98 24.19 -32.96
CA LEU A 13 15.44 22.97 -32.33
C LEU A 13 15.72 23.17 -30.82
N LEU A 14 16.31 24.30 -30.45
CA LEU A 14 16.56 24.63 -29.05
C LEU A 14 15.26 24.77 -28.24
N VAL A 15 14.25 25.43 -28.80
CA VAL A 15 12.94 25.60 -28.15
C VAL A 15 12.24 24.26 -27.98
N VAL A 16 12.31 23.36 -28.97
CA VAL A 16 11.71 22.02 -28.87
C VAL A 16 12.40 21.18 -27.79
N VAL A 17 13.73 21.21 -27.72
CA VAL A 17 14.50 20.47 -26.71
C VAL A 17 14.23 21.01 -25.31
N LEU A 18 14.17 22.33 -25.13
CA LEU A 18 13.85 22.95 -23.84
C LEU A 18 12.40 22.65 -23.41
N GLY A 19 11.46 22.66 -24.35
CA GLY A 19 10.06 22.29 -24.09
C GLY A 19 9.91 20.83 -23.69
N ALA A 20 10.59 19.92 -24.38
CA ALA A 20 10.59 18.49 -24.04
C ALA A 20 11.23 18.22 -22.67
N ALA A 21 12.35 18.89 -22.35
CA ALA A 21 13.01 18.78 -21.04
C ALA A 21 12.11 19.31 -19.92
N ALA A 22 11.45 20.45 -20.11
CA ALA A 22 10.51 21.01 -19.14
C ALA A 22 9.31 20.08 -18.92
N TRP A 23 8.78 19.47 -19.97
CA TRP A 23 7.68 18.52 -19.88
C TRP A 23 8.07 17.24 -19.12
N VAL A 24 9.26 16.68 -19.38
CA VAL A 24 9.78 15.50 -18.65
C VAL A 24 10.02 15.81 -17.17
N ILE A 25 10.54 17.01 -16.86
CA ILE A 25 10.74 17.44 -15.47
C ILE A 25 9.41 17.68 -14.77
N ALA A 26 8.42 18.27 -15.44
CA ALA A 26 7.07 18.47 -14.92
C ALA A 26 6.34 17.13 -14.72
N ALA A 27 6.46 16.18 -15.63
CA ALA A 27 5.90 14.84 -15.53
C ALA A 27 6.52 14.05 -14.37
N ARG A 28 7.82 14.23 -14.09
CA ARG A 28 8.51 13.63 -12.93
C ARG A 28 8.20 14.32 -11.61
N ARG A 29 7.81 15.61 -11.66
CA ARG A 29 7.39 16.42 -10.51
C ARG A 29 5.89 16.47 -10.32
N ALA A 30 5.08 15.83 -11.17
CA ALA A 30 3.70 15.63 -10.87
C ALA A 30 3.68 14.95 -9.48
N PRO A 31 3.17 15.63 -8.41
CA PRO A 31 3.01 14.99 -7.15
C PRO A 31 2.08 13.82 -7.43
N GLY A 32 2.65 12.61 -7.50
CA GLY A 32 1.84 11.43 -7.41
C GLY A 32 0.97 11.72 -6.20
N ARG A 33 -0.35 11.85 -6.37
CA ARG A 33 -1.29 11.94 -5.27
C ARG A 33 -0.78 10.91 -4.27
N PRO A 34 -0.40 11.30 -3.05
CA PRO A 34 0.18 10.36 -2.13
C PRO A 34 -0.79 9.19 -2.09
N LEU A 35 -0.29 7.99 -2.35
CA LEU A 35 -1.09 6.74 -2.37
C LEU A 35 -1.96 6.66 -1.11
N VAL A 36 -1.46 7.26 -0.04
CA VAL A 36 -2.11 7.45 1.25
C VAL A 36 -3.40 8.27 1.17
N GLU A 37 -3.46 9.31 0.33
CA GLU A 37 -4.67 10.15 0.16
C GLU A 37 -5.68 9.46 -0.76
N ALA A 38 -5.22 8.76 -1.78
CA ALA A 38 -6.08 7.92 -2.60
C ALA A 38 -6.65 6.73 -1.79
N LEU A 39 -5.89 6.18 -0.85
CA LEU A 39 -6.33 5.12 0.06
C LEU A 39 -7.29 5.65 1.14
N ARG A 40 -7.14 6.91 1.60
CA ARG A 40 -8.10 7.56 2.52
C ARG A 40 -9.43 7.91 1.86
N SER A 41 -9.40 8.20 0.57
CA SER A 41 -10.58 8.61 -0.21
C SER A 41 -11.29 7.44 -0.88
N ALA A 42 -10.65 6.26 -0.96
CA ALA A 42 -11.32 5.07 -1.45
C ALA A 42 -12.41 4.67 -0.45
N PRO A 43 -13.70 4.57 -0.88
CA PRO A 43 -14.71 4.00 -0.02
C PRO A 43 -14.20 2.63 0.43
N VAL A 44 -14.17 2.38 1.75
CA VAL A 44 -13.86 1.05 2.30
C VAL A 44 -14.86 0.10 1.62
N ARG A 45 -14.43 -0.52 0.53
CA ARG A 45 -15.24 -1.54 -0.14
C ARG A 45 -15.37 -2.67 0.86
N ARG A 46 -16.52 -2.75 1.49
CA ARG A 46 -16.88 -3.92 2.28
C ARG A 46 -16.72 -5.14 1.39
N ILE A 47 -16.02 -6.12 1.92
CA ILE A 47 -15.87 -7.41 1.23
C ILE A 47 -17.27 -7.90 0.86
N PRO A 48 -17.51 -8.33 -0.39
CA PRO A 48 -18.80 -8.86 -0.78
C PRO A 48 -19.22 -9.97 0.17
N VAL A 49 -20.47 -9.96 0.60
CA VAL A 49 -21.04 -11.00 1.47
C VAL A 49 -20.81 -12.37 0.81
N GLY A 50 -20.19 -13.31 1.53
CA GLY A 50 -19.85 -14.64 1.01
C GLY A 50 -18.42 -14.80 0.48
N THR A 51 -17.63 -13.72 0.36
CA THR A 51 -16.22 -13.82 -0.02
C THR A 51 -15.36 -14.00 1.23
N ARG A 52 -14.64 -15.13 1.32
CA ARG A 52 -13.66 -15.38 2.38
C ARG A 52 -12.29 -14.90 1.93
N VAL A 53 -11.82 -13.81 2.50
CA VAL A 53 -10.46 -13.31 2.26
C VAL A 53 -9.54 -13.87 3.34
N LYS A 54 -8.65 -14.78 2.96
CA LYS A 54 -7.72 -15.47 3.86
C LYS A 54 -6.53 -14.59 4.18
N VAL A 55 -6.36 -14.27 5.46
CA VAL A 55 -5.31 -13.37 5.94
C VAL A 55 -4.37 -14.10 6.89
N GLN A 56 -3.07 -13.95 6.67
CA GLN A 56 -2.01 -14.30 7.61
C GLN A 56 -1.57 -13.04 8.35
N VAL A 57 -1.42 -13.10 9.67
CA VAL A 57 -0.95 -11.98 10.50
C VAL A 57 0.31 -12.36 11.24
N LEU A 58 1.42 -11.73 10.90
CA LEU A 58 2.73 -11.97 11.47
C LEU A 58 3.21 -10.74 12.27
N ASN A 59 3.51 -10.94 13.53
CA ASN A 59 4.09 -9.92 14.37
C ASN A 59 5.59 -9.77 14.08
N THR A 60 6.00 -8.62 13.60
CA THR A 60 7.42 -8.27 13.38
C THR A 60 7.93 -7.27 14.41
N THR A 61 7.34 -7.26 15.60
CA THR A 61 7.74 -6.37 16.71
C THR A 61 8.21 -7.18 17.91
N ARG A 62 8.82 -6.52 18.88
CA ARG A 62 9.19 -7.13 20.17
C ARG A 62 8.03 -7.25 21.14
N LEU A 63 6.88 -6.62 20.84
CA LEU A 63 5.72 -6.59 21.72
C LEU A 63 4.86 -7.82 21.50
N ARG A 64 4.64 -8.58 22.58
CA ARG A 64 3.80 -9.80 22.54
C ARG A 64 2.31 -9.47 22.35
N GLY A 65 1.57 -10.42 21.79
CA GLY A 65 0.10 -10.32 21.67
C GLY A 65 -0.42 -9.45 20.53
N ARG A 66 0.44 -8.71 19.82
CA ARG A 66 0.01 -7.81 18.74
C ARG A 66 -0.67 -8.53 17.59
N ALA A 67 -0.13 -9.68 17.14
CA ALA A 67 -0.77 -10.46 16.06
C ALA A 67 -2.18 -10.91 16.46
N ARG A 68 -2.38 -11.33 17.71
CA ARG A 68 -3.71 -11.72 18.22
C ARG A 68 -4.69 -10.56 18.18
N ARG A 69 -4.31 -9.37 18.68
CA ARG A 69 -5.17 -8.18 18.67
C ARG A 69 -5.52 -7.73 17.24
N ALA A 70 -4.56 -7.74 16.32
CA ALA A 70 -4.81 -7.45 14.91
C ALA A 70 -5.73 -8.48 14.26
N ALA A 71 -5.56 -9.76 14.59
CA ALA A 71 -6.41 -10.83 14.08
C ALA A 71 -7.87 -10.68 14.56
N HIS A 72 -8.10 -10.31 15.81
CA HIS A 72 -9.44 -10.02 16.31
C HIS A 72 -10.06 -8.85 15.54
N LEU A 73 -9.36 -7.72 15.43
CA LEU A 73 -9.82 -6.57 14.68
C LEU A 73 -10.19 -6.90 13.23
N LEU A 74 -9.37 -7.70 12.55
CA LEU A 74 -9.63 -8.10 11.16
C LEU A 74 -10.83 -9.05 11.07
N ARG A 75 -10.99 -10.00 12.02
CA ARG A 75 -12.16 -10.89 12.06
C ARG A 75 -13.45 -10.13 12.29
N ASP A 76 -13.45 -9.12 13.16
CA ASP A 76 -14.60 -8.24 13.40
C ASP A 76 -15.01 -7.46 12.14
N GLN A 77 -14.06 -7.27 11.20
CA GLN A 77 -14.31 -6.65 9.90
C GLN A 77 -14.65 -7.65 8.79
N GLY A 78 -14.76 -8.95 9.12
CA GLY A 78 -15.19 -9.99 8.19
C GLY A 78 -14.06 -10.70 7.43
N PHE A 79 -12.79 -10.45 7.80
CA PHE A 79 -11.65 -11.18 7.23
C PHE A 79 -11.47 -12.55 7.88
N ASP A 80 -11.09 -13.57 7.09
CA ASP A 80 -10.78 -14.90 7.59
C ASP A 80 -9.29 -14.99 7.96
N VAL A 81 -8.95 -14.71 9.23
CA VAL A 81 -7.56 -14.84 9.69
C VAL A 81 -7.25 -16.29 9.98
N VAL A 82 -6.54 -16.93 9.04
CA VAL A 82 -6.22 -18.36 9.04
C VAL A 82 -4.92 -18.68 9.75
N GLU A 83 -4.00 -17.71 9.86
CA GLU A 83 -2.70 -17.92 10.48
C GLU A 83 -2.25 -16.70 11.28
N MET A 84 -1.64 -16.96 12.44
CA MET A 84 -1.01 -15.96 13.29
C MET A 84 0.36 -16.44 13.73
N GLY A 85 1.34 -15.54 13.72
CA GLY A 85 2.70 -15.89 14.11
C GLY A 85 3.56 -14.70 14.47
N THR A 86 4.84 -14.98 14.68
CA THR A 86 5.89 -13.98 14.86
C THR A 86 7.00 -14.29 13.88
N THR A 87 7.53 -13.26 13.20
CA THR A 87 8.64 -13.39 12.25
C THR A 87 9.57 -12.18 12.33
N GLY A 88 10.80 -12.33 11.89
CA GLY A 88 11.75 -11.23 11.69
C GLY A 88 11.86 -10.86 10.21
N PRO A 89 12.54 -9.76 9.83
CA PRO A 89 13.14 -8.72 10.68
C PRO A 89 12.12 -7.77 11.28
N LEU A 90 12.54 -7.00 12.30
CA LEU A 90 11.72 -5.99 12.95
C LEU A 90 11.33 -4.89 11.96
N ARG A 91 10.09 -4.42 12.05
CA ARG A 91 9.55 -3.36 11.20
C ARG A 91 8.90 -2.26 12.05
N ASP A 92 9.07 -1.01 11.63
CA ASP A 92 8.37 0.12 12.24
C ASP A 92 6.96 0.29 11.67
N THR A 93 6.81 0.18 10.37
CA THR A 93 5.53 0.35 9.67
C THR A 93 4.97 -1.01 9.27
N THR A 94 3.66 -1.20 9.44
CA THR A 94 2.96 -2.39 8.99
C THR A 94 3.06 -2.51 7.45
N LEU A 95 3.34 -3.72 6.97
CA LEU A 95 3.33 -4.05 5.55
C LEU A 95 2.21 -5.04 5.27
N VAL A 96 1.35 -4.69 4.33
CA VAL A 96 0.27 -5.55 3.82
C VAL A 96 0.68 -6.00 2.42
N ILE A 97 0.80 -7.30 2.23
CA ILE A 97 1.20 -7.91 0.97
C ILE A 97 -0.05 -8.51 0.32
N ASP A 98 -0.43 -7.98 -0.84
CA ASP A 98 -1.47 -8.56 -1.70
C ASP A 98 -0.88 -9.73 -2.48
N ARG A 99 -1.38 -10.93 -2.23
CA ARG A 99 -1.00 -12.16 -2.92
C ARG A 99 -2.04 -12.59 -3.94
N SER A 100 -3.27 -12.09 -3.79
CA SER A 100 -4.42 -12.49 -4.59
C SER A 100 -4.60 -11.70 -5.88
N GLY A 101 -3.89 -10.55 -6.00
CA GLY A 101 -4.12 -9.61 -7.10
C GLY A 101 -5.42 -8.79 -6.95
N HIS A 102 -5.98 -8.74 -5.73
CA HIS A 102 -7.16 -7.94 -5.41
C HIS A 102 -6.80 -6.72 -4.55
N PRO A 103 -6.33 -5.62 -5.15
CA PRO A 103 -5.79 -4.47 -4.42
C PRO A 103 -6.81 -3.84 -3.46
N GLY A 104 -8.11 -3.99 -3.73
CA GLY A 104 -9.17 -3.50 -2.86
C GLY A 104 -9.22 -4.22 -1.50
N TRP A 105 -8.88 -5.52 -1.46
CA TRP A 105 -8.81 -6.28 -0.19
C TRP A 105 -7.61 -5.87 0.64
N ALA A 106 -6.46 -5.73 -0.02
CA ALA A 106 -5.24 -5.28 0.64
C ALA A 106 -5.37 -3.84 1.17
N ALA A 107 -6.05 -2.96 0.42
CA ALA A 107 -6.34 -1.60 0.85
C ALA A 107 -7.25 -1.56 2.09
N ALA A 108 -8.28 -2.42 2.15
CA ALA A 108 -9.17 -2.52 3.30
C ALA A 108 -8.42 -3.01 4.56
N VAL A 109 -7.56 -4.03 4.43
CA VAL A 109 -6.70 -4.50 5.53
C VAL A 109 -5.73 -3.42 5.98
N ALA A 110 -5.11 -2.69 5.03
CA ALA A 110 -4.19 -1.61 5.36
C ALA A 110 -4.88 -0.44 6.10
N ALA A 111 -6.11 -0.11 5.72
CA ALA A 111 -6.91 0.90 6.40
C ALA A 111 -7.22 0.50 7.86
N ALA A 112 -7.57 -0.78 8.09
CA ALA A 112 -7.83 -1.32 9.42
C ALA A 112 -6.58 -1.31 10.32
N LEU A 113 -5.40 -1.48 9.73
CA LEU A 113 -4.13 -1.59 10.44
C LEU A 113 -3.23 -0.36 10.25
N ALA A 114 -3.80 0.79 10.00
CA ALA A 114 -3.03 2.03 9.79
C ALA A 114 -2.16 2.37 11.03
N PRO A 115 -0.93 2.91 10.83
CA PRO A 115 -0.30 3.21 9.55
C PRO A 115 0.27 1.95 8.88
N ALA A 116 -0.10 1.70 7.62
CA ALA A 116 0.33 0.54 6.86
C ALA A 116 0.69 0.92 5.42
N ARG A 117 1.56 0.12 4.80
CA ARG A 117 1.90 0.17 3.38
C ARG A 117 1.36 -1.08 2.68
N VAL A 118 0.97 -0.94 1.43
CA VAL A 118 0.54 -2.06 0.59
C VAL A 118 1.61 -2.35 -0.45
N GLU A 119 1.91 -3.63 -0.63
CA GLU A 119 2.80 -4.13 -1.66
C GLU A 119 2.12 -5.29 -2.40
N ALA A 120 2.09 -5.23 -3.73
CA ALA A 120 1.56 -6.32 -4.53
C ALA A 120 2.66 -7.36 -4.79
N ARG A 121 2.41 -8.60 -4.38
CA ARG A 121 3.23 -9.78 -4.68
C ARG A 121 2.31 -10.94 -4.99
N ALA A 122 1.85 -11.01 -6.22
CA ALA A 122 1.02 -12.12 -6.65
C ALA A 122 1.72 -13.46 -6.40
N ASP A 123 1.04 -14.35 -5.71
CA ASP A 123 1.52 -15.69 -5.40
C ASP A 123 0.56 -16.72 -6.01
N SER A 124 1.10 -17.65 -6.79
CA SER A 124 0.31 -18.70 -7.43
C SER A 124 -0.18 -19.78 -6.45
N SER A 125 0.31 -19.79 -5.21
CA SER A 125 -0.01 -20.82 -4.22
C SER A 125 -1.48 -20.83 -3.79
N ARG A 126 -2.22 -19.73 -4.01
CA ARG A 126 -3.65 -19.54 -3.68
C ARG A 126 -4.05 -19.92 -2.25
N TYR A 127 -3.07 -20.12 -1.37
CA TYR A 127 -3.33 -20.51 0.01
C TYR A 127 -3.72 -19.31 0.88
N LEU A 128 -3.08 -18.15 0.62
CA LEU A 128 -3.31 -16.89 1.30
C LEU A 128 -3.64 -15.80 0.29
N ASP A 129 -4.62 -14.98 0.62
CA ASP A 129 -4.95 -13.80 -0.19
C ASP A 129 -4.11 -12.60 0.24
N ILE A 130 -3.87 -12.46 1.55
CA ILE A 130 -3.14 -11.34 2.12
C ILE A 130 -2.20 -11.82 3.23
N SER A 131 -0.97 -11.29 3.25
CA SER A 131 -0.05 -11.43 4.37
C SER A 131 0.20 -10.08 5.02
N VAL A 132 0.06 -10.01 6.34
CA VAL A 132 0.30 -8.82 7.15
C VAL A 132 1.55 -9.00 7.98
N LEU A 133 2.50 -8.08 7.83
CA LEU A 133 3.68 -7.95 8.69
C LEU A 133 3.48 -6.73 9.60
N LEU A 134 3.08 -6.96 10.86
CA LEU A 134 2.76 -5.88 11.80
C LEU A 134 4.00 -5.11 12.22
N GLY A 135 3.97 -3.79 12.05
CA GLY A 135 5.01 -2.87 12.48
C GLY A 135 4.79 -2.29 13.88
N ALA A 136 5.85 -1.71 14.44
CA ALA A 136 5.84 -1.15 15.79
C ALA A 136 4.90 0.08 15.93
N ARG A 137 4.67 0.82 14.85
CA ARG A 137 3.83 2.02 14.85
C ARG A 137 2.33 1.73 14.85
N TRP A 138 1.92 0.49 14.57
CA TRP A 138 0.52 0.12 14.72
C TRP A 138 0.19 -0.06 16.20
N HIS A 139 -0.89 0.54 16.65
CA HIS A 139 -1.42 0.39 18.00
C HIS A 139 -2.83 -0.20 17.90
N PRO A 140 -3.13 -1.24 18.67
CA PRO A 140 -4.50 -1.75 18.71
C PRO A 140 -5.43 -0.65 19.28
N PRO A 141 -6.67 -0.58 18.79
CA PRO A 141 -7.67 0.27 19.42
C PRO A 141 -7.83 -0.11 20.89
N ALA A 142 -8.09 0.87 21.77
CA ALA A 142 -8.40 0.61 23.17
C ALA A 142 -9.63 -0.29 23.24
N LEU A 143 -9.54 -1.36 24.03
CA LEU A 143 -10.69 -2.19 24.30
C LEU A 143 -11.62 -1.39 25.27
N PRO A 144 -12.96 -1.44 25.07
CA PRO A 144 -13.89 -0.68 25.91
C PRO A 144 -13.87 -1.05 27.40
N LEU A 145 -13.12 -2.08 27.76
CA LEU A 145 -13.04 -2.63 29.13
C LEU A 145 -11.60 -2.74 29.64
N ASP A 146 -10.63 -2.06 29.02
CA ASP A 146 -9.30 -1.90 29.64
C ASP A 146 -9.41 -0.77 30.69
N PRO A 147 -9.37 -1.11 32.01
CA PRO A 147 -9.41 -0.13 33.09
C PRO A 147 -8.15 0.74 33.13
#